data_79aa96dba645f4ea2e8191c05cb9412e
#
_entry.id   79aa96dba645f4ea2e8191c05cb9412e
#
_cell.length_a   1.000
_cell.length_b   1.000
_cell.length_c   1.000
_cell.angle_alpha   90.00
_cell.angle_beta   90.00
_cell.angle_gamma   90.00
#
_symmetry.space_group_name_H-M   'P 1'
#
loop_
_entity.id
_entity.type
_entity.pdbx_description
1 polymer ?
#
loop_
_entity_poly.entity_id
_entity_poly.type
_entity_poly.pdbx_seq_one_letter_code
_entity_poly.pdbx_strand_id
1 'polypeptide(L)'
;MSGRDWYTWHADYDRPDSGLSRRLAWVQDRIRAALDDAPPGPVRVLSICAGQGRDLIGVLATHPRRGDVTARLVELDPRNTEAAHRLAAAANLPGLEIVTGDAALTSQYIDLAPAGLVLACGLFGNMTDAHIERTIDYCTRLCATGGTVVWTRARWAPDLVPRICAWFEGRGFEQVWLSDPGYHQCCGAHRFTGAPAPLAADDVMFAFTGHNISHGPTRTGPPGHTRG
;
A
#
# COMPACT_ATOMS: atom_id res chain seq x y z
N MET A 1 -16.53 -19.79 -8.13
CA MET A 1 -16.87 -18.36 -7.89
C MET A 1 -15.66 -17.54 -8.32
N SER A 2 -15.78 -16.74 -9.37
CA SER A 2 -14.66 -15.98 -9.91
C SER A 2 -14.28 -14.88 -8.89
N GLY A 3 -13.06 -14.93 -8.39
CA GLY A 3 -12.48 -13.83 -7.62
C GLY A 3 -12.48 -12.54 -8.46
N ARG A 4 -12.37 -11.37 -7.79
CA ARG A 4 -12.25 -10.08 -8.50
C ARG A 4 -11.02 -10.14 -9.41
N ASP A 5 -11.17 -9.76 -10.67
CA ASP A 5 -10.04 -9.55 -11.58
C ASP A 5 -9.33 -8.24 -11.19
N TRP A 6 -8.26 -8.37 -10.42
CA TRP A 6 -7.47 -7.23 -9.94
C TRP A 6 -6.78 -6.48 -11.07
N TYR A 7 -6.46 -7.15 -12.17
CA TYR A 7 -5.88 -6.49 -13.34
C TYR A 7 -6.87 -5.49 -13.96
N THR A 8 -8.11 -5.92 -14.19
CA THR A 8 -9.16 -5.06 -14.72
C THR A 8 -9.53 -3.92 -13.75
N TRP A 9 -9.45 -4.20 -12.43
CA TRP A 9 -9.73 -3.19 -11.41
C TRP A 9 -8.76 -2.00 -11.46
N HIS A 10 -7.52 -2.18 -11.91
CA HIS A 10 -6.54 -1.10 -12.08
C HIS A 10 -6.93 -0.08 -13.17
N ALA A 11 -7.86 -0.41 -14.07
CA ALA A 11 -8.33 0.54 -15.09
C ALA A 11 -9.03 1.79 -14.48
N ASP A 12 -9.57 1.68 -13.26
CA ASP A 12 -10.18 2.82 -12.57
C ASP A 12 -9.16 3.90 -12.16
N TYR A 13 -7.86 3.59 -12.13
CA TYR A 13 -6.81 4.59 -11.93
C TYR A 13 -6.67 5.56 -13.12
N ASP A 14 -7.09 5.15 -14.32
CA ASP A 14 -7.00 5.96 -15.53
C ASP A 14 -8.19 6.95 -15.64
N ARG A 15 -9.12 6.92 -14.67
CA ARG A 15 -10.26 7.85 -14.56
C ARG A 15 -9.92 8.97 -13.57
N PRO A 16 -9.66 10.23 -14.03
CA PRO A 16 -9.12 11.31 -13.19
C PRO A 16 -9.95 11.62 -11.94
N ASP A 17 -11.28 11.47 -12.01
CA ASP A 17 -12.18 11.80 -10.90
C ASP A 17 -12.55 10.58 -10.04
N SER A 18 -11.93 9.43 -10.26
CA SER A 18 -12.22 8.23 -9.47
C SER A 18 -11.68 8.36 -8.05
N GLY A 19 -12.32 7.66 -7.11
CA GLY A 19 -11.80 7.54 -5.74
C GLY A 19 -10.41 6.88 -5.71
N LEU A 20 -10.10 6.04 -6.70
CA LEU A 20 -8.81 5.36 -6.82
C LEU A 20 -7.71 6.30 -7.31
N SER A 21 -7.98 7.17 -8.29
CA SER A 21 -6.98 8.14 -8.75
C SER A 21 -6.64 9.16 -7.66
N ARG A 22 -7.63 9.62 -6.88
CA ARG A 22 -7.40 10.48 -5.71
C ARG A 22 -6.57 9.77 -4.64
N ARG A 23 -6.91 8.52 -4.34
CA ARG A 23 -6.12 7.71 -3.39
C ARG A 23 -4.68 7.55 -3.86
N LEU A 24 -4.47 7.29 -5.16
CA LEU A 24 -3.14 7.17 -5.74
C LEU A 24 -2.34 8.46 -5.55
N ALA A 25 -2.94 9.63 -5.80
CA ALA A 25 -2.30 10.93 -5.60
C ALA A 25 -1.84 11.10 -4.14
N TRP A 26 -2.71 10.78 -3.14
CA TRP A 26 -2.30 10.84 -1.73
C TRP A 26 -1.15 9.89 -1.40
N VAL A 27 -1.19 8.66 -1.90
CA VAL A 27 -0.08 7.69 -1.70
C VAL A 27 1.20 8.24 -2.30
N GLN A 28 1.16 8.75 -3.53
CA GLN A 28 2.32 9.34 -4.20
C GLN A 28 2.88 10.55 -3.43
N ASP A 29 2.02 11.41 -2.88
CA ASP A 29 2.46 12.54 -2.05
C ASP A 29 3.13 12.07 -0.74
N ARG A 30 2.64 10.98 -0.14
CA ARG A 30 3.28 10.41 1.07
C ARG A 30 4.59 9.73 0.74
N ILE A 31 4.71 9.07 -0.41
CA ILE A 31 5.97 8.51 -0.90
C ILE A 31 7.00 9.63 -1.11
N ARG A 32 6.62 10.74 -1.80
CA ARG A 32 7.51 11.90 -1.99
C ARG A 32 8.00 12.44 -0.65
N ALA A 33 7.07 12.72 0.28
CA ALA A 33 7.42 13.23 1.59
C ALA A 33 8.36 12.28 2.36
N ALA A 34 8.13 10.97 2.31
CA ALA A 34 8.99 9.99 2.97
C ALA A 34 10.40 9.93 2.35
N LEU A 35 10.51 10.10 1.03
CA LEU A 35 11.81 10.15 0.35
C LEU A 35 12.55 11.46 0.61
N ASP A 36 11.83 12.59 0.69
CA ASP A 36 12.40 13.90 1.00
C ASP A 36 12.91 13.96 2.45
N ASP A 37 12.14 13.39 3.39
CA ASP A 37 12.48 13.32 4.81
C ASP A 37 13.58 12.29 5.14
N ALA A 38 13.82 11.32 4.26
CA ALA A 38 14.82 10.27 4.50
C ALA A 38 16.24 10.85 4.54
N PRO A 39 17.12 10.36 5.44
CA PRO A 39 18.52 10.78 5.49
C PRO A 39 19.21 10.65 4.12
N PRO A 40 20.25 11.46 3.84
CA PRO A 40 21.07 11.30 2.64
C PRO A 40 21.61 9.86 2.50
N GLY A 41 21.67 9.37 1.25
CA GLY A 41 22.18 8.04 0.93
C GLY A 41 21.09 7.04 0.53
N PRO A 42 21.40 5.75 0.47
CA PRO A 42 20.52 4.71 -0.03
C PRO A 42 19.21 4.58 0.75
N VAL A 43 18.09 4.45 0.05
CA VAL A 43 16.77 4.22 0.63
C VAL A 43 16.22 2.89 0.13
N ARG A 44 15.97 1.97 1.06
CA ARG A 44 15.29 0.70 0.76
C ARG A 44 13.78 0.88 0.84
N VAL A 45 13.06 0.34 -0.14
CA VAL A 45 11.59 0.41 -0.21
C VAL A 45 11.01 -0.98 -0.42
N LEU A 46 9.98 -1.33 0.36
CA LEU A 46 9.21 -2.56 0.22
C LEU A 46 7.78 -2.22 -0.17
N SER A 47 7.26 -2.82 -1.23
CA SER A 47 5.85 -2.69 -1.62
C SER A 47 5.16 -4.05 -1.58
N ILE A 48 4.18 -4.16 -0.68
CA ILE A 48 3.42 -5.38 -0.39
C ILE A 48 2.15 -5.37 -1.24
N CYS A 49 1.91 -6.40 -2.05
CA CYS A 49 0.81 -6.44 -3.03
C CYS A 49 0.84 -5.22 -3.95
N ALA A 50 1.97 -5.04 -4.62
CA ALA A 50 2.32 -3.81 -5.34
C ALA A 50 1.41 -3.49 -6.53
N GLY A 51 0.61 -4.45 -7.00
CA GLY A 51 -0.17 -4.28 -8.23
C GLY A 51 0.73 -3.93 -9.41
N GLN A 52 0.38 -2.88 -10.13
CA GLN A 52 1.18 -2.36 -11.25
C GLN A 52 2.29 -1.39 -10.80
N GLY A 53 2.50 -1.19 -9.50
CA GLY A 53 3.53 -0.30 -8.97
C GLY A 53 3.34 1.20 -9.29
N ARG A 54 2.14 1.61 -9.72
CA ARG A 54 1.84 2.97 -10.19
C ARG A 54 2.12 4.06 -9.14
N ASP A 55 2.07 3.69 -7.87
CA ASP A 55 2.36 4.57 -6.74
C ASP A 55 3.86 4.92 -6.68
N LEU A 56 4.70 3.92 -6.48
CA LEU A 56 6.15 4.11 -6.35
C LEU A 56 6.79 4.50 -7.69
N ILE A 57 6.49 3.77 -8.78
CA ILE A 57 7.07 4.03 -10.10
C ILE A 57 6.71 5.44 -10.59
N GLY A 58 5.45 5.85 -10.38
CA GLY A 58 4.99 7.19 -10.76
C GLY A 58 5.73 8.31 -10.03
N VAL A 59 6.09 8.10 -8.76
CA VAL A 59 6.92 9.06 -8.02
C VAL A 59 8.36 9.02 -8.51
N LEU A 60 8.97 7.85 -8.59
CA LEU A 60 10.38 7.71 -8.95
C LEU A 60 10.68 8.14 -10.39
N ALA A 61 9.70 8.18 -11.28
CA ALA A 61 9.87 8.68 -12.64
C ALA A 61 10.47 10.10 -12.69
N THR A 62 10.17 10.93 -11.70
CA THR A 62 10.60 12.35 -11.65
C THR A 62 11.29 12.76 -10.35
N HIS A 63 11.34 11.89 -9.34
CA HIS A 63 11.89 12.25 -8.03
C HIS A 63 13.42 12.42 -8.09
N PRO A 64 14.00 13.49 -7.49
CA PRO A 64 15.44 13.73 -7.54
C PRO A 64 16.27 12.61 -6.90
N ARG A 65 15.74 11.94 -5.86
CA ARG A 65 16.41 10.84 -5.17
C ARG A 65 16.15 9.46 -5.79
N ARG A 66 15.61 9.40 -7.02
CA ARG A 66 15.32 8.12 -7.69
C ARG A 66 16.52 7.17 -7.78
N GLY A 67 17.73 7.71 -7.90
CA GLY A 67 18.97 6.94 -7.96
C GLY A 67 19.43 6.36 -6.63
N ASP A 68 18.90 6.87 -5.50
CA ASP A 68 19.20 6.36 -4.15
C ASP A 68 18.32 5.17 -3.79
N VAL A 69 17.21 4.94 -4.53
CA VAL A 69 16.18 3.96 -4.16
C VAL A 69 16.52 2.58 -4.70
N THR A 70 16.56 1.61 -3.78
CA THR A 70 16.48 0.19 -4.09
C THR A 70 15.15 -0.32 -3.56
N ALA A 71 14.29 -0.87 -4.43
CA ALA A 71 12.96 -1.28 -4.06
C ALA A 71 12.62 -2.70 -4.51
N ARG A 72 11.84 -3.41 -3.68
CA ARG A 72 11.20 -4.67 -4.07
C ARG A 72 9.69 -4.51 -4.06
N LEU A 73 9.09 -4.81 -5.21
CA LEU A 73 7.64 -4.80 -5.44
C LEU A 73 7.18 -6.25 -5.58
N VAL A 74 6.40 -6.76 -4.63
CA VAL A 74 5.89 -8.14 -4.66
C VAL A 74 4.41 -8.12 -5.02
N GLU A 75 4.06 -8.86 -6.08
CA GLU A 75 2.70 -8.96 -6.59
C GLU A 75 2.42 -10.38 -7.10
N LEU A 76 1.22 -10.88 -6.84
CA LEU A 76 0.86 -12.27 -7.18
C LEU A 76 0.46 -12.43 -8.65
N ASP A 77 -0.23 -11.45 -9.23
CA ASP A 77 -0.75 -11.54 -10.62
C ASP A 77 0.35 -11.19 -11.63
N PRO A 78 0.80 -12.15 -12.48
CA PRO A 78 1.85 -11.88 -13.45
C PRO A 78 1.50 -10.80 -14.48
N ARG A 79 0.21 -10.55 -14.75
CA ARG A 79 -0.21 -9.46 -15.63
C ARG A 79 0.09 -8.09 -15.02
N ASN A 80 -0.03 -7.97 -13.70
CA ASN A 80 0.31 -6.75 -12.96
C ASN A 80 1.82 -6.56 -12.89
N THR A 81 2.60 -7.61 -12.60
CA THR A 81 4.06 -7.51 -12.58
C THR A 81 4.62 -7.18 -13.96
N GLU A 82 4.06 -7.74 -15.04
CA GLU A 82 4.44 -7.37 -16.40
C GLU A 82 4.16 -5.89 -16.72
N ALA A 83 3.00 -5.37 -16.27
CA ALA A 83 2.68 -3.95 -16.40
C ALA A 83 3.66 -3.08 -15.60
N ALA A 84 4.00 -3.48 -14.37
CA ALA A 84 4.98 -2.78 -13.54
C ALA A 84 6.38 -2.79 -14.18
N HIS A 85 6.83 -3.91 -14.77
CA HIS A 85 8.09 -3.97 -15.50
C HIS A 85 8.13 -2.99 -16.67
N ARG A 86 7.04 -2.91 -17.46
CA ARG A 86 6.96 -1.95 -18.56
C ARG A 86 7.05 -0.49 -18.07
N LEU A 87 6.34 -0.17 -16.98
CA LEU A 87 6.39 1.18 -16.39
C LEU A 87 7.77 1.50 -15.83
N ALA A 88 8.42 0.59 -15.12
CA ALA A 88 9.76 0.77 -14.58
C ALA A 88 10.81 0.95 -15.68
N ALA A 89 10.72 0.15 -16.75
CA ALA A 89 11.61 0.28 -17.91
C ALA A 89 11.43 1.62 -18.62
N ALA A 90 10.17 2.05 -18.86
CA ALA A 90 9.86 3.34 -19.49
C ALA A 90 10.37 4.54 -18.64
N ALA A 91 10.38 4.39 -17.32
CA ALA A 91 10.90 5.40 -16.39
C ALA A 91 12.42 5.26 -16.16
N ASN A 92 13.10 4.28 -16.74
CA ASN A 92 14.52 3.98 -16.52
C ASN A 92 14.87 3.87 -15.03
N LEU A 93 14.28 2.88 -14.33
CA LEU A 93 14.42 2.64 -12.90
C LEU A 93 15.09 1.27 -12.63
N PRO A 94 16.40 1.14 -12.81
CA PRO A 94 17.12 -0.13 -12.65
C PRO A 94 17.17 -0.62 -11.19
N GLY A 95 16.94 0.25 -10.21
CA GLY A 95 16.93 -0.07 -8.78
C GLY A 95 15.65 -0.76 -8.30
N LEU A 96 14.67 -1.04 -9.17
CA LEU A 96 13.43 -1.72 -8.83
C LEU A 96 13.49 -3.20 -9.20
N GLU A 97 13.31 -4.05 -8.20
CA GLU A 97 13.07 -5.47 -8.36
C GLU A 97 11.57 -5.74 -8.27
N ILE A 98 10.97 -6.27 -9.34
CA ILE A 98 9.56 -6.61 -9.41
C ILE A 98 9.45 -8.13 -9.39
N VAL A 99 8.80 -8.66 -8.36
CA VAL A 99 8.72 -10.10 -8.09
C VAL A 99 7.29 -10.58 -8.27
N THR A 100 7.09 -11.58 -9.13
CA THR A 100 5.83 -12.33 -9.17
C THR A 100 5.86 -13.37 -8.05
N GLY A 101 5.10 -13.14 -6.97
CA GLY A 101 5.13 -14.01 -5.79
C GLY A 101 4.06 -13.68 -4.77
N ASP A 102 3.92 -14.56 -3.77
CA ASP A 102 3.01 -14.33 -2.67
C ASP A 102 3.59 -13.29 -1.70
N ALA A 103 3.00 -12.10 -1.71
CA ALA A 103 3.40 -10.99 -0.87
C ALA A 103 3.14 -11.22 0.64
N ALA A 104 2.43 -12.28 1.01
CA ALA A 104 2.24 -12.64 2.42
C ALA A 104 3.47 -13.32 3.04
N LEU A 105 4.38 -13.85 2.23
CA LEU A 105 5.55 -14.57 2.70
C LEU A 105 6.69 -13.62 3.09
N THR A 106 7.20 -13.75 4.30
CA THR A 106 8.33 -12.93 4.80
C THR A 106 9.63 -13.19 4.03
N SER A 107 9.81 -14.37 3.46
CA SER A 107 10.94 -14.71 2.60
C SER A 107 11.12 -13.75 1.41
N GLN A 108 10.04 -13.11 0.98
CA GLN A 108 10.09 -12.10 -0.08
C GLN A 108 10.85 -10.83 0.31
N TYR A 109 11.08 -10.57 1.60
CA TYR A 109 11.56 -9.28 2.10
C TYR A 109 12.84 -9.37 2.93
N ILE A 110 13.26 -10.57 3.34
CA ILE A 110 14.26 -10.79 4.40
C ILE A 110 15.61 -10.14 4.11
N ASP A 111 16.04 -10.10 2.88
CA ASP A 111 17.33 -9.55 2.44
C ASP A 111 17.29 -8.01 2.24
N LEU A 112 16.11 -7.43 2.16
CA LEU A 112 15.92 -5.98 1.97
C LEU A 112 15.39 -5.29 3.24
N ALA A 113 14.74 -6.03 4.14
CA ALA A 113 14.29 -5.51 5.43
C ALA A 113 15.48 -5.29 6.41
N PRO A 114 15.37 -4.32 7.33
CA PRO A 114 14.35 -3.31 7.42
C PRO A 114 14.53 -2.19 6.39
N ALA A 115 13.43 -1.62 5.92
CA ALA A 115 13.37 -0.61 4.87
C ALA A 115 12.99 0.77 5.41
N GLY A 116 13.48 1.83 4.75
CA GLY A 116 13.10 3.21 5.07
C GLY A 116 11.67 3.57 4.68
N LEU A 117 11.08 2.83 3.74
CA LEU A 117 9.69 3.01 3.32
C LEU A 117 9.03 1.66 3.07
N VAL A 118 7.86 1.45 3.64
CA VAL A 118 7.02 0.26 3.43
C VAL A 118 5.66 0.70 2.90
N LEU A 119 5.24 0.13 1.77
CA LEU A 119 3.94 0.40 1.16
C LEU A 119 3.01 -0.79 1.40
N ALA A 120 1.92 -0.55 2.13
CA ALA A 120 0.85 -1.50 2.43
C ALA A 120 -0.48 -1.02 1.81
N CYS A 121 -0.44 -0.72 0.49
CA CYS A 121 -1.52 -0.05 -0.21
C CYS A 121 -2.47 -1.05 -0.89
N GLY A 122 -3.79 -0.92 -0.63
CA GLY A 122 -4.82 -1.74 -1.28
C GLY A 122 -5.05 -3.12 -0.66
N LEU A 123 -4.33 -3.50 0.40
CA LEU A 123 -4.43 -4.84 0.98
C LEU A 123 -5.39 -4.93 2.18
N PHE A 124 -5.46 -3.93 3.06
CA PHE A 124 -6.27 -3.98 4.30
C PHE A 124 -7.79 -4.10 4.06
N GLY A 125 -8.26 -3.83 2.85
CA GLY A 125 -9.65 -4.04 2.45
C GLY A 125 -10.04 -5.50 2.22
N ASN A 126 -9.08 -6.41 2.12
CA ASN A 126 -9.27 -7.80 1.71
C ASN A 126 -8.87 -8.80 2.79
N MET A 127 -8.74 -8.34 4.02
CA MET A 127 -8.30 -9.10 5.19
C MET A 127 -9.31 -9.05 6.32
N THR A 128 -9.24 -10.01 7.23
CA THR A 128 -9.89 -9.91 8.55
C THR A 128 -9.16 -8.90 9.42
N ASP A 129 -9.84 -8.38 10.47
CA ASP A 129 -9.23 -7.48 11.45
C ASP A 129 -7.97 -8.08 12.07
N ALA A 130 -8.00 -9.37 12.42
CA ALA A 130 -6.83 -10.06 12.98
C ALA A 130 -5.64 -10.11 12.01
N HIS A 131 -5.89 -10.28 10.71
CA HIS A 131 -4.82 -10.26 9.71
C HIS A 131 -4.29 -8.85 9.45
N ILE A 132 -5.13 -7.81 9.53
CA ILE A 132 -4.68 -6.41 9.45
C ILE A 132 -3.76 -6.12 10.64
N GLU A 133 -4.19 -6.43 11.85
CA GLU A 133 -3.40 -6.22 13.07
C GLU A 133 -2.07 -6.99 13.02
N ARG A 134 -2.10 -8.25 12.58
CA ARG A 134 -0.88 -9.06 12.38
C ARG A 134 0.04 -8.45 11.32
N THR A 135 -0.48 -7.95 10.21
CA THR A 135 0.33 -7.28 9.18
C THR A 135 1.02 -6.03 9.73
N ILE A 136 0.31 -5.26 10.55
CA ILE A 136 0.88 -4.10 11.24
C ILE A 136 1.98 -4.52 12.22
N ASP A 137 1.83 -5.65 12.90
CA ASP A 137 2.88 -6.23 13.74
C ASP A 137 4.15 -6.55 12.91
N TYR A 138 4.00 -7.13 11.72
CA TYR A 138 5.13 -7.35 10.82
C TYR A 138 5.74 -6.05 10.29
N CYS A 139 4.99 -4.95 10.21
CA CYS A 139 5.59 -3.65 9.85
C CYS A 139 6.69 -3.21 10.82
N THR A 140 6.67 -3.65 12.10
CA THR A 140 7.76 -3.39 13.06
C THR A 140 9.07 -4.11 12.72
N ARG A 141 9.02 -5.12 11.86
CA ARG A 141 10.17 -5.91 11.40
C ARG A 141 10.61 -5.46 10.00
N LEU A 142 9.65 -5.03 9.19
CA LEU A 142 9.88 -4.59 7.82
C LEU A 142 10.37 -3.14 7.74
N CYS A 143 10.02 -2.29 8.72
CA CYS A 143 10.33 -0.87 8.72
C CYS A 143 11.55 -0.56 9.60
N ALA A 144 12.47 0.23 9.08
CA ALA A 144 13.63 0.72 9.84
C ALA A 144 13.19 1.79 10.86
N THR A 145 13.97 1.98 11.92
CA THR A 145 13.79 3.13 12.84
C THR A 145 13.84 4.43 12.04
N GLY A 146 12.85 5.30 12.23
CA GLY A 146 12.67 6.53 11.44
C GLY A 146 12.02 6.33 10.07
N GLY A 147 11.86 5.08 9.62
CA GLY A 147 11.19 4.75 8.36
C GLY A 147 9.68 4.97 8.43
N THR A 148 9.05 5.01 7.27
CA THR A 148 7.62 5.32 7.12
C THR A 148 6.86 4.12 6.54
N VAL A 149 5.68 3.84 7.09
CA VAL A 149 4.70 2.93 6.49
C VAL A 149 3.58 3.76 5.91
N VAL A 150 3.31 3.60 4.60
CA VAL A 150 2.14 4.18 3.91
C VAL A 150 1.13 3.08 3.65
N TRP A 151 -0.11 3.30 4.06
CA TRP A 151 -1.16 2.30 3.93
C TRP A 151 -2.47 2.91 3.45
N THR A 152 -3.37 2.07 2.90
CA THR A 152 -4.68 2.53 2.46
C THR A 152 -5.80 1.58 2.88
N ARG A 153 -6.98 2.16 3.17
CA ARG A 153 -8.23 1.44 3.42
C ARG A 153 -9.43 2.28 3.00
N ALA A 154 -10.49 1.61 2.53
CA ALA A 154 -11.78 2.28 2.39
C ALA A 154 -12.51 2.33 3.74
N ARG A 155 -13.23 3.42 4.02
CA ARG A 155 -14.06 3.62 5.21
C ARG A 155 -15.43 3.00 5.05
N TRP A 156 -15.46 1.66 4.96
CA TRP A 156 -16.73 0.92 5.00
C TRP A 156 -17.18 0.77 6.45
N ALA A 157 -18.50 0.75 6.67
CA ALA A 157 -19.04 0.45 7.99
C ALA A 157 -18.85 -1.04 8.35
N PRO A 158 -18.31 -1.36 9.55
CA PRO A 158 -17.72 -0.44 10.51
C PRO A 158 -16.40 0.15 10.01
N ASP A 159 -16.18 1.49 10.21
CA ASP A 159 -14.92 2.14 9.86
C ASP A 159 -13.78 1.67 10.75
N LEU A 160 -12.83 0.94 10.18
CA LEU A 160 -11.66 0.42 10.89
C LEU A 160 -10.46 1.38 10.92
N VAL A 161 -10.54 2.52 10.25
CA VAL A 161 -9.39 3.46 10.17
C VAL A 161 -8.92 3.89 11.55
N PRO A 162 -9.78 4.29 12.50
CA PRO A 162 -9.33 4.65 13.85
C PRO A 162 -8.61 3.50 14.57
N ARG A 163 -9.09 2.28 14.37
CA ARG A 163 -8.51 1.08 14.99
C ARG A 163 -7.16 0.72 14.36
N ILE A 164 -7.02 0.89 13.05
CA ILE A 164 -5.73 0.72 12.35
C ILE A 164 -4.70 1.72 12.88
N CYS A 165 -5.06 2.99 13.04
CA CYS A 165 -4.19 3.99 13.64
C CYS A 165 -3.76 3.57 15.06
N ALA A 166 -4.71 3.16 15.91
CA ALA A 166 -4.41 2.70 17.26
C ALA A 166 -3.48 1.46 17.28
N TRP A 167 -3.62 0.53 16.33
CA TRP A 167 -2.72 -0.61 16.21
C TRP A 167 -1.29 -0.22 15.83
N PHE A 168 -1.12 0.77 14.93
CA PHE A 168 0.19 1.32 14.60
C PHE A 168 0.80 2.03 15.83
N GLU A 169 0.05 2.92 16.48
CA GLU A 169 0.51 3.66 17.66
C GLU A 169 0.93 2.72 18.80
N GLY A 170 0.13 1.68 19.07
CA GLY A 170 0.44 0.68 20.10
C GLY A 170 1.70 -0.15 19.81
N ARG A 171 2.27 -0.05 18.61
CA ARG A 171 3.50 -0.75 18.16
C ARG A 171 4.68 0.19 17.92
N GLY A 172 4.60 1.40 18.44
CA GLY A 172 5.69 2.38 18.37
C GLY A 172 5.78 3.09 17.02
N PHE A 173 4.66 3.28 16.35
CA PHE A 173 4.55 4.16 15.21
C PHE A 173 3.86 5.47 15.61
N GLU A 174 4.33 6.58 15.06
CA GLU A 174 3.70 7.90 15.19
C GLU A 174 2.93 8.23 13.91
N GLN A 175 1.68 8.68 14.05
CA GLN A 175 0.90 9.13 12.90
C GLN A 175 1.51 10.42 12.32
N VAL A 176 2.04 10.33 11.10
CA VAL A 176 2.59 11.49 10.37
C VAL A 176 1.50 12.20 9.58
N TRP A 177 0.59 11.43 9.00
CA TRP A 177 -0.48 11.98 8.18
C TRP A 177 -1.65 11.00 8.05
N LEU A 178 -2.84 11.54 7.93
CA LEU A 178 -4.07 10.79 7.65
C LEU A 178 -4.97 11.64 6.76
N SER A 179 -5.56 11.02 5.73
CA SER A 179 -6.52 11.71 4.85
C SER A 179 -7.78 12.12 5.60
N ASP A 180 -8.41 13.19 5.13
CA ASP A 180 -9.66 13.73 5.68
C ASP A 180 -10.74 12.64 5.80
N PRO A 181 -11.41 12.52 6.98
CA PRO A 181 -12.44 11.51 7.22
C PRO A 181 -13.68 11.67 6.34
N GLY A 182 -13.90 12.82 5.74
CA GLY A 182 -15.01 13.05 4.79
C GLY A 182 -14.88 12.24 3.49
N TYR A 183 -13.70 11.68 3.20
CA TYR A 183 -13.52 10.84 2.01
C TYR A 183 -13.71 9.36 2.34
N HIS A 184 -14.38 8.66 1.40
CA HIS A 184 -14.57 7.22 1.50
C HIS A 184 -13.25 6.43 1.44
N GLN A 185 -12.32 6.83 0.59
CA GLN A 185 -10.98 6.27 0.55
C GLN A 185 -10.12 6.91 1.64
N CYS A 186 -9.32 6.10 2.34
CA CYS A 186 -8.36 6.59 3.31
C CYS A 186 -6.95 6.17 2.92
N CYS A 187 -6.02 7.08 3.13
CA CYS A 187 -4.60 6.85 3.12
C CYS A 187 -4.03 7.35 4.45
N GLY A 188 -3.13 6.58 5.06
CA GLY A 188 -2.40 6.94 6.27
C GLY A 188 -0.90 6.75 6.08
N ALA A 189 -0.12 7.56 6.80
CA ALA A 189 1.32 7.43 6.91
C ALA A 189 1.74 7.45 8.38
N HIS A 190 2.54 6.48 8.79
CA HIS A 190 3.04 6.34 10.16
C HIS A 190 4.55 6.15 10.13
N ARG A 191 5.26 6.86 11.02
CA ARG A 191 6.71 6.77 11.19
C ARG A 191 7.03 5.79 12.32
N PHE A 192 7.91 4.83 12.08
CA PHE A 192 8.35 3.90 13.10
C PHE A 192 9.41 4.53 13.99
N THR A 193 9.17 4.60 15.30
CA THR A 193 10.09 5.16 16.29
C THR A 193 10.79 4.08 17.12
N GLY A 194 10.35 2.83 16.98
CA GLY A 194 10.93 1.68 17.67
C GLY A 194 12.18 1.13 17.00
N ALA A 195 12.75 0.08 17.59
CA ALA A 195 13.81 -0.71 16.97
C ALA A 195 13.22 -1.89 16.19
N PRO A 196 13.67 -2.15 14.95
CA PRO A 196 13.17 -3.29 14.17
C PRO A 196 13.44 -4.61 14.86
N ALA A 197 12.42 -5.46 14.99
CA ALA A 197 12.59 -6.83 15.42
C ALA A 197 13.12 -7.71 14.27
N PRO A 198 13.79 -8.84 14.55
CA PRO A 198 14.23 -9.77 13.51
C PRO A 198 13.04 -10.30 12.70
N LEU A 199 13.23 -10.40 11.37
CA LEU A 199 12.26 -11.01 10.45
C LEU A 199 12.65 -12.48 10.23
N ALA A 200 11.74 -13.42 10.53
CA ALA A 200 11.93 -14.82 10.20
C ALA A 200 11.58 -15.09 8.72
N ALA A 201 12.29 -16.01 8.07
CA ALA A 201 12.13 -16.26 6.64
C ALA A 201 10.83 -17.01 6.27
N ASP A 202 10.30 -17.82 7.19
CA ASP A 202 9.24 -18.79 6.89
C ASP A 202 7.86 -18.39 7.43
N ASP A 203 7.69 -17.12 7.79
CA ASP A 203 6.44 -16.63 8.33
C ASP A 203 5.46 -16.20 7.22
N VAL A 204 4.15 -16.33 7.53
CA VAL A 204 3.06 -15.81 6.72
C VAL A 204 2.44 -14.62 7.44
N MET A 205 2.52 -13.43 6.87
CA MET A 205 2.06 -12.20 7.50
C MET A 205 0.54 -12.09 7.52
N PHE A 206 -0.12 -12.51 6.45
CA PHE A 206 -1.58 -12.40 6.30
C PHE A 206 -2.14 -13.46 5.35
N ALA A 207 -3.46 -13.56 5.33
CA ALA A 207 -4.21 -14.25 4.27
C ALA A 207 -5.37 -13.37 3.82
N PHE A 208 -5.65 -13.38 2.53
CA PHE A 208 -6.85 -12.74 1.99
C PHE A 208 -8.08 -13.60 2.23
N THR A 209 -9.18 -12.95 2.56
CA THR A 209 -10.46 -13.63 2.80
C THR A 209 -11.18 -14.00 1.52
N GLY A 210 -10.61 -14.25 0.40
CA GLY A 210 -11.20 -14.75 -0.85
C GLY A 210 -12.52 -14.08 -1.32
N HIS A 211 -13.09 -13.23 -0.49
CA HIS A 211 -14.28 -12.44 -0.71
C HIS A 211 -13.93 -10.98 -0.50
N ASN A 212 -14.17 -10.17 -1.52
CA ASN A 212 -14.30 -8.75 -1.28
C ASN A 212 -15.34 -8.54 -0.19
N ILE A 213 -14.93 -8.06 0.97
CA ILE A 213 -15.85 -7.43 1.90
C ILE A 213 -16.18 -6.05 1.29
N SER A 214 -16.82 -6.04 0.15
CA SER A 214 -17.45 -4.86 -0.43
C SER A 214 -18.89 -4.88 0.05
N HIS A 215 -19.13 -4.44 1.27
CA HIS A 215 -20.46 -4.21 1.78
C HIS A 215 -20.67 -2.70 1.86
N GLY A 216 -20.93 -2.09 0.71
CA GLY A 216 -21.66 -0.84 0.66
C GLY A 216 -23.00 -1.11 -0.03
N PRO A 217 -24.12 -0.60 0.46
CA PRO A 217 -25.36 -0.65 -0.30
C PRO A 217 -25.13 0.07 -1.62
N THR A 218 -25.51 -0.58 -2.72
CA THR A 218 -25.72 0.08 -3.99
C THR A 218 -26.67 1.27 -3.72
N ARG A 219 -26.17 2.49 -3.85
CA ARG A 219 -27.04 3.67 -3.87
C ARG A 219 -28.01 3.48 -5.02
N THR A 220 -29.21 3.00 -4.73
CA THR A 220 -30.37 3.22 -5.58
C THR A 220 -30.57 4.73 -5.62
N GLY A 221 -30.46 5.30 -6.82
CA GLY A 221 -30.75 6.71 -7.03
C GLY A 221 -32.16 7.05 -6.52
N PRO A 222 -32.43 8.33 -6.23
CA PRO A 222 -33.74 8.74 -5.77
C PRO A 222 -34.80 8.39 -6.84
N PRO A 223 -35.99 7.97 -6.42
CA PRO A 223 -37.08 7.71 -7.37
C PRO A 223 -37.39 9.00 -8.11
N GLY A 224 -37.39 8.93 -9.45
CA GLY A 224 -37.74 10.04 -10.31
C GLY A 224 -39.13 10.59 -9.94
N HIS A 225 -39.20 11.89 -9.71
CA HIS A 225 -40.46 12.61 -9.62
C HIS A 225 -41.13 12.55 -11.00
N THR A 226 -42.12 11.70 -11.14
CA THR A 226 -43.12 11.85 -12.20
C THR A 226 -43.98 13.07 -11.88
N ARG A 227 -43.79 14.12 -12.68
CA ARG A 227 -44.79 15.21 -12.73
C ARG A 227 -45.99 14.68 -13.49
N GLY A 228 -47.14 14.61 -12.83
CA GLY A 228 -48.45 14.65 -13.46
C GLY A 228 -48.91 16.09 -13.58
#